data_991122dafa778a21b17f09eb8fb0f362
#
_entry.id   991122dafa778a21b17f09eb8fb0f362
#
_cell.length_a   1.000
_cell.length_b   1.000
_cell.length_c   1.000
_cell.angle_alpha   90.00
_cell.angle_beta   90.00
_cell.angle_gamma   90.00
#
_symmetry.space_group_name_H-M   'P 1'
#
loop_
_entity.id
_entity.type
_entity.pdbx_description
1 polymer ?
#
loop_
_entity_poly.entity_id
_entity_poly.type
_entity_poly.pdbx_seq_one_letter_code
_entity_poly.pdbx_strand_id
1 'polypeptide(L)'
;VNPGATDAPGTGQAPCHHGEILQGVFLDDAGRRCAGLVTLPMAGPGSSAAFVRRPGAVPRALTVVPADRTKAARAAALAVDECARRTGQPPCGGELRLTGEIPVGLGMGSSSSDVIAAVRAVADAYGLRLDPATVAGLAVRAELASDPLMLGGRPVLFAQREGRVLEVLGPALPPLVVVGCALGGGAPVDTLSLPVADVGRSDVRAYERLRALLRRAVATGSAELLGAVATASARRGQEVLGHPEFDTLTALAHRTGAVGVQIAHSGAVAGVLFDPAAPGLRRRVRGCLRALDAHGIPATRTFTTGTTPAKEIPHGPAPHGPAHRGVDRPAGPDTPRRPARLPAL
;
A
#
# COMPACT_ATOMS: atom_id res chain seq x y z
N VAL A 1 -35.39 -5.19 -27.10
CA VAL A 1 -34.79 -5.10 -25.74
C VAL A 1 -34.59 -6.53 -25.27
N ASN A 2 -33.38 -7.00 -25.27
CA ASN A 2 -33.03 -8.36 -24.87
C ASN A 2 -32.89 -8.37 -23.32
N PRO A 3 -33.79 -9.03 -22.57
CA PRO A 3 -33.71 -9.12 -21.11
C PRO A 3 -32.85 -10.31 -20.70
N GLY A 4 -31.56 -10.23 -21.00
CA GLY A 4 -30.63 -11.34 -20.79
C GLY A 4 -29.17 -10.93 -20.52
N ALA A 5 -28.92 -9.70 -20.10
CA ALA A 5 -27.63 -9.35 -19.52
C ALA A 5 -27.62 -9.83 -18.07
N THR A 6 -26.97 -10.93 -17.83
CA THR A 6 -26.76 -11.57 -16.53
C THR A 6 -26.25 -10.55 -15.50
N ASP A 7 -27.00 -10.43 -14.39
CA ASP A 7 -26.61 -9.68 -13.17
C ASP A 7 -25.39 -10.28 -12.45
N ALA A 8 -24.50 -10.94 -13.16
CA ALA A 8 -23.27 -11.43 -12.59
C ALA A 8 -22.41 -10.23 -12.15
N PRO A 9 -21.94 -10.22 -10.91
CA PRO A 9 -21.07 -9.15 -10.44
C PRO A 9 -19.77 -9.12 -11.25
N GLY A 10 -19.39 -7.93 -11.71
CA GLY A 10 -18.04 -7.74 -12.24
C GLY A 10 -17.03 -7.83 -11.10
N THR A 11 -15.88 -8.40 -11.38
CA THR A 11 -14.83 -8.68 -10.38
C THR A 11 -13.55 -7.93 -10.68
N GLY A 12 -12.82 -7.58 -9.64
CA GLY A 12 -11.53 -6.91 -9.76
C GLY A 12 -10.61 -7.27 -8.59
N GLN A 13 -9.33 -7.37 -8.88
CA GLN A 13 -8.31 -7.64 -7.88
C GLN A 13 -7.12 -6.70 -8.08
N ALA A 14 -6.45 -6.35 -6.99
CA ALA A 14 -5.19 -5.63 -7.02
C ALA A 14 -4.25 -6.17 -5.95
N PRO A 15 -2.94 -6.26 -6.24
CA PRO A 15 -1.95 -6.66 -5.25
C PRO A 15 -1.74 -5.54 -4.21
N CYS A 16 -0.90 -5.82 -3.21
CA CYS A 16 -0.33 -4.82 -2.34
C CYS A 16 1.19 -4.74 -2.52
N HIS A 17 1.83 -3.87 -1.75
CA HIS A 17 3.28 -3.75 -1.65
C HIS A 17 3.70 -3.62 -0.18
N HIS A 18 5.00 -3.68 0.09
CA HIS A 18 5.54 -3.47 1.43
C HIS A 18 6.38 -2.19 1.45
N GLY A 19 5.71 -1.05 1.24
CA GLY A 19 6.38 0.26 1.14
C GLY A 19 7.26 0.43 -0.10
N GLU A 20 8.21 1.35 -0.05
CA GLU A 20 8.99 1.79 -1.20
C GLU A 20 10.48 1.50 -1.03
N ILE A 21 11.11 1.07 -2.13
CA ILE A 21 12.57 0.98 -2.25
C ILE A 21 13.18 2.37 -2.47
N LEU A 22 12.50 3.18 -3.25
CA LEU A 22 12.96 4.53 -3.56
C LEU A 22 11.74 5.45 -3.63
N GLN A 23 11.85 6.61 -2.97
CA GLN A 23 10.86 7.67 -3.09
C GLN A 23 11.52 9.02 -2.98
N GLY A 24 11.08 9.97 -3.79
CA GLY A 24 11.64 11.31 -3.81
C GLY A 24 11.12 12.15 -4.96
N VAL A 25 11.90 13.18 -5.33
CA VAL A 25 11.62 14.06 -6.45
C VAL A 25 12.62 13.82 -7.57
N PHE A 26 12.10 13.53 -8.75
CA PHE A 26 12.86 13.18 -9.95
C PHE A 26 12.55 14.14 -11.09
N LEU A 27 13.39 14.09 -12.12
CA LEU A 27 13.14 14.81 -13.36
C LEU A 27 12.46 13.88 -14.38
N ASP A 28 11.45 14.39 -15.04
CA ASP A 28 10.90 13.75 -16.23
C ASP A 28 11.72 14.09 -17.49
N ASP A 29 11.32 13.51 -18.64
CA ASP A 29 12.02 13.72 -19.92
C ASP A 29 12.04 15.18 -20.37
N ALA A 30 11.11 16.02 -19.88
CA ALA A 30 11.08 17.45 -20.12
C ALA A 30 11.85 18.28 -19.08
N GLY A 31 12.56 17.61 -18.13
CA GLY A 31 13.29 18.26 -17.04
C GLY A 31 12.40 18.82 -15.94
N ARG A 32 11.12 18.50 -15.91
CA ARG A 32 10.18 18.93 -14.87
C ARG A 32 10.31 18.03 -13.64
N ARG A 33 10.17 18.63 -12.45
CA ARG A 33 10.20 17.89 -11.18
C ARG A 33 8.88 17.13 -10.98
N CYS A 34 8.99 15.84 -10.67
CA CYS A 34 7.87 14.96 -10.36
C CYS A 34 8.16 14.21 -9.06
N ALA A 35 7.18 14.12 -8.18
CA ALA A 35 7.23 13.19 -7.07
C ALA A 35 7.14 11.76 -7.63
N GLY A 36 8.09 10.90 -7.29
CA GLY A 36 8.17 9.55 -7.84
C GLY A 36 8.53 8.51 -6.80
N LEU A 37 8.10 7.28 -7.04
CA LEU A 37 8.38 6.14 -6.16
C LEU A 37 8.61 4.85 -6.95
N VAL A 38 9.29 3.92 -6.29
CA VAL A 38 9.45 2.52 -6.69
C VAL A 38 9.02 1.66 -5.51
N THR A 39 7.92 0.94 -5.66
CA THR A 39 7.37 0.08 -4.60
C THR A 39 8.17 -1.21 -4.44
N LEU A 40 8.18 -1.76 -3.23
CA LEU A 40 8.65 -3.10 -2.95
C LEU A 40 7.48 -4.08 -3.11
N PRO A 41 7.41 -4.86 -4.21
CA PRO A 41 6.29 -5.74 -4.46
C PRO A 41 6.22 -6.85 -3.40
N MET A 42 5.02 -7.19 -3.00
CA MET A 42 4.74 -8.31 -2.11
C MET A 42 3.79 -9.29 -2.79
N ALA A 43 4.19 -10.56 -2.84
CA ALA A 43 3.28 -11.62 -3.23
C ALA A 43 2.31 -11.92 -2.07
N GLY A 44 1.04 -12.11 -2.37
CA GLY A 44 0.05 -12.48 -1.38
C GLY A 44 -1.10 -11.47 -1.26
N PRO A 45 -1.46 -11.05 -0.05
CA PRO A 45 -2.72 -10.36 0.16
C PRO A 45 -2.82 -9.07 -0.66
N GLY A 46 -4.01 -8.84 -1.15
CA GLY A 46 -4.37 -7.66 -1.89
C GLY A 46 -5.84 -7.36 -1.63
N SER A 47 -6.42 -6.50 -2.44
CA SER A 47 -7.85 -6.22 -2.40
C SER A 47 -8.55 -6.95 -3.53
N SER A 48 -9.73 -7.48 -3.22
CA SER A 48 -10.70 -8.00 -4.18
C SER A 48 -11.96 -7.16 -4.11
N ALA A 49 -12.58 -6.91 -5.26
CA ALA A 49 -13.81 -6.16 -5.39
C ALA A 49 -14.82 -6.92 -6.23
N ALA A 50 -16.10 -6.78 -5.87
CA ALA A 50 -17.23 -7.20 -6.68
C ALA A 50 -18.16 -6.01 -6.89
N PHE A 51 -18.58 -5.75 -8.12
CA PHE A 51 -19.48 -4.66 -8.46
C PHE A 51 -20.75 -5.18 -9.15
N VAL A 52 -21.90 -4.92 -8.55
CA VAL A 52 -23.21 -5.23 -9.12
C VAL A 52 -23.82 -3.94 -9.65
N ARG A 53 -24.08 -3.90 -10.95
CA ARG A 53 -24.78 -2.79 -11.60
C ARG A 53 -26.24 -2.77 -11.20
N ARG A 54 -26.79 -1.58 -11.01
CA ARG A 54 -28.23 -1.35 -10.81
C ARG A 54 -28.76 -0.44 -11.94
N PRO A 55 -29.12 -1.04 -13.10
CA PRO A 55 -29.71 -0.28 -14.20
C PRO A 55 -30.97 0.45 -13.74
N GLY A 56 -31.11 1.72 -14.14
CA GLY A 56 -32.23 2.57 -13.71
C GLY A 56 -32.06 3.27 -12.36
N ALA A 57 -31.06 2.91 -11.55
CA ALA A 57 -30.69 3.72 -10.41
C ALA A 57 -30.06 5.05 -10.86
N VAL A 58 -30.22 6.09 -10.03
CA VAL A 58 -29.58 7.39 -10.28
C VAL A 58 -28.07 7.18 -10.55
N PRO A 59 -27.54 7.76 -11.66
CA PRO A 59 -26.12 7.70 -11.94
C PRO A 59 -25.32 8.13 -10.72
N ARG A 60 -24.27 7.35 -10.37
CA ARG A 60 -23.43 7.55 -9.17
C ARG A 60 -24.09 7.27 -7.81
N ALA A 61 -25.34 6.75 -7.77
CA ALA A 61 -25.88 6.20 -6.53
C ALA A 61 -25.18 4.87 -6.23
N LEU A 62 -24.01 4.95 -5.58
CA LEU A 62 -23.17 3.80 -5.26
C LEU A 62 -23.24 3.50 -3.77
N THR A 63 -23.52 2.24 -3.44
CA THR A 63 -23.34 1.70 -2.11
C THR A 63 -21.99 1.00 -2.05
N VAL A 64 -21.20 1.26 -1.02
CA VAL A 64 -19.88 0.65 -0.83
C VAL A 64 -19.82 -0.06 0.51
N VAL A 65 -19.29 -1.27 0.49
CA VAL A 65 -19.11 -2.09 1.68
C VAL A 65 -17.66 -2.55 1.74
N PRO A 66 -16.92 -2.22 2.79
CA PRO A 66 -17.28 -1.40 3.96
C PRO A 66 -17.51 0.09 3.60
N ALA A 67 -18.37 0.78 4.35
CA ALA A 67 -18.80 2.15 4.03
C ALA A 67 -17.69 3.21 4.18
N ASP A 68 -16.65 2.93 4.95
CA ASP A 68 -15.49 3.79 5.16
C ASP A 68 -14.52 3.84 3.96
N ARG A 69 -14.70 2.99 2.95
CA ARG A 69 -13.87 2.96 1.73
C ARG A 69 -14.22 4.07 0.74
N THR A 70 -14.18 5.30 1.18
CA THR A 70 -14.64 6.48 0.42
C THR A 70 -13.83 6.73 -0.85
N LYS A 71 -12.52 6.45 -0.86
CA LYS A 71 -11.66 6.58 -2.04
C LYS A 71 -12.04 5.55 -3.12
N ALA A 72 -12.31 4.31 -2.72
CA ALA A 72 -12.79 3.27 -3.63
C ALA A 72 -14.19 3.58 -4.18
N ALA A 73 -15.09 4.17 -3.37
CA ALA A 73 -16.37 4.66 -3.84
C ALA A 73 -16.21 5.72 -4.93
N ARG A 74 -15.32 6.69 -4.73
CA ARG A 74 -15.00 7.71 -5.72
C ARG A 74 -14.40 7.12 -6.99
N ALA A 75 -13.50 6.14 -6.86
CA ALA A 75 -12.91 5.45 -7.99
C ALA A 75 -13.93 4.67 -8.80
N ALA A 76 -14.86 3.96 -8.14
CA ALA A 76 -15.97 3.26 -8.79
C ALA A 76 -16.87 4.23 -9.58
N ALA A 77 -17.22 5.39 -9.01
CA ALA A 77 -18.01 6.39 -9.71
C ALA A 77 -17.31 6.89 -10.99
N LEU A 78 -16.02 7.20 -10.88
CA LEU A 78 -15.21 7.62 -12.04
C LEU A 78 -15.09 6.51 -13.10
N ALA A 79 -14.97 5.26 -12.67
CA ALA A 79 -14.90 4.11 -13.56
C ALA A 79 -16.25 3.85 -14.26
N VAL A 80 -17.38 4.03 -13.57
CA VAL A 80 -18.72 3.96 -14.19
C VAL A 80 -18.84 4.97 -15.32
N ASP A 81 -18.47 6.23 -15.08
CA ASP A 81 -18.51 7.27 -16.10
C ASP A 81 -17.63 6.92 -17.32
N GLU A 82 -16.41 6.46 -17.08
CA GLU A 82 -15.47 6.07 -18.14
C GLU A 82 -15.94 4.86 -18.95
N CYS A 83 -16.47 3.83 -18.27
CA CYS A 83 -16.96 2.63 -18.92
C CYS A 83 -18.25 2.92 -19.71
N ALA A 84 -19.17 3.72 -19.17
CA ALA A 84 -20.37 4.18 -19.85
C ALA A 84 -20.01 4.92 -21.14
N ARG A 85 -19.06 5.85 -21.07
CA ARG A 85 -18.55 6.59 -22.25
C ARG A 85 -17.94 5.69 -23.31
N ARG A 86 -17.16 4.65 -22.91
CA ARG A 86 -16.52 3.71 -23.86
C ARG A 86 -17.50 2.74 -24.51
N THR A 87 -18.52 2.32 -23.78
CA THR A 87 -19.50 1.33 -24.28
C THR A 87 -20.73 1.95 -24.93
N GLY A 88 -20.95 3.26 -24.77
CA GLY A 88 -22.19 3.92 -25.17
C GLY A 88 -23.39 3.56 -24.28
N GLN A 89 -23.19 2.79 -23.20
CA GLN A 89 -24.23 2.46 -22.24
C GLN A 89 -24.46 3.64 -21.28
N PRO A 90 -25.68 3.82 -20.76
CA PRO A 90 -25.90 4.87 -19.76
C PRO A 90 -25.13 4.54 -18.46
N PRO A 91 -24.60 5.58 -17.78
CA PRO A 91 -24.02 5.38 -16.46
C PRO A 91 -25.10 4.93 -15.49
N CYS A 92 -24.78 4.00 -14.60
CA CYS A 92 -25.73 3.44 -13.64
C CYS A 92 -25.18 3.54 -12.21
N GLY A 93 -26.07 3.44 -11.22
CA GLY A 93 -25.72 3.15 -9.85
C GLY A 93 -25.32 1.69 -9.64
N GLY A 94 -24.93 1.34 -8.42
CA GLY A 94 -24.54 -0.05 -8.13
C GLY A 94 -24.09 -0.26 -6.70
N GLU A 95 -23.72 -1.50 -6.43
CA GLU A 95 -23.14 -1.91 -5.14
C GLU A 95 -21.74 -2.44 -5.34
N LEU A 96 -20.78 -1.83 -4.65
CA LEU A 96 -19.39 -2.25 -4.60
C LEU A 96 -19.12 -2.93 -3.26
N ARG A 97 -18.66 -4.18 -3.29
CA ARG A 97 -18.17 -4.91 -2.13
C ARG A 97 -16.66 -5.09 -2.25
N LEU A 98 -15.95 -4.68 -1.21
CA LEU A 98 -14.51 -4.83 -1.09
C LEU A 98 -14.18 -5.84 0.00
N THR A 99 -13.24 -6.71 -0.31
CA THR A 99 -12.62 -7.62 0.65
C THR A 99 -11.11 -7.49 0.52
N GLY A 100 -10.41 -7.41 1.63
CA GLY A 100 -8.95 -7.30 1.63
C GLY A 100 -8.38 -7.76 2.96
N GLU A 101 -7.20 -8.36 2.92
CA GLU A 101 -6.49 -8.86 4.10
C GLU A 101 -5.49 -7.83 4.64
N ILE A 102 -5.37 -6.68 3.97
CA ILE A 102 -4.36 -5.66 4.31
C ILE A 102 -4.95 -4.67 5.32
N PRO A 103 -4.33 -4.51 6.48
CA PRO A 103 -4.72 -3.47 7.42
C PRO A 103 -4.58 -2.08 6.77
N VAL A 104 -5.59 -1.24 6.96
CA VAL A 104 -5.61 0.13 6.41
C VAL A 104 -4.63 1.02 7.17
N GLY A 105 -3.91 1.88 6.44
CA GLY A 105 -3.06 2.93 7.05
C GLY A 105 -1.68 2.47 7.49
N LEU A 106 -1.28 1.23 7.22
CA LEU A 106 0.07 0.74 7.56
C LEU A 106 1.15 1.04 6.51
N GLY A 107 0.81 1.68 5.39
CA GLY A 107 1.79 1.93 4.32
C GLY A 107 2.03 0.75 3.39
N MET A 108 1.08 -0.17 3.32
CA MET A 108 1.16 -1.36 2.46
C MET A 108 0.36 -1.20 1.15
N GLY A 109 0.00 0.01 0.77
CA GLY A 109 -0.77 0.29 -0.44
C GLY A 109 -2.22 -0.18 -0.41
N SER A 110 -2.82 -0.37 0.78
CA SER A 110 -4.20 -0.86 0.92
C SER A 110 -5.21 0.05 0.23
N SER A 111 -5.05 1.39 0.33
CA SER A 111 -5.92 2.36 -0.34
C SER A 111 -5.86 2.20 -1.86
N SER A 112 -4.66 2.22 -2.44
CA SER A 112 -4.46 2.06 -3.88
C SER A 112 -4.92 0.68 -4.37
N SER A 113 -4.73 -0.36 -3.56
CA SER A 113 -5.24 -1.71 -3.86
C SER A 113 -6.77 -1.73 -3.95
N ASP A 114 -7.47 -1.15 -2.96
CA ASP A 114 -8.95 -1.03 -2.96
C ASP A 114 -9.46 -0.23 -4.16
N VAL A 115 -8.82 0.91 -4.45
CA VAL A 115 -9.16 1.78 -5.58
C VAL A 115 -9.01 1.06 -6.92
N ILE A 116 -7.89 0.38 -7.14
CA ILE A 116 -7.62 -0.34 -8.39
C ILE A 116 -8.53 -1.56 -8.54
N ALA A 117 -8.78 -2.30 -7.45
CA ALA A 117 -9.72 -3.41 -7.46
C ALA A 117 -11.14 -2.94 -7.81
N ALA A 118 -11.58 -1.80 -7.25
CA ALA A 118 -12.88 -1.20 -7.55
C ALA A 118 -13.00 -0.79 -9.03
N VAL A 119 -11.99 -0.10 -9.59
CA VAL A 119 -11.96 0.28 -11.01
C VAL A 119 -12.06 -0.95 -11.91
N ARG A 120 -11.31 -2.01 -11.60
CA ARG A 120 -11.33 -3.28 -12.36
C ARG A 120 -12.67 -3.98 -12.27
N ALA A 121 -13.30 -4.03 -11.09
CA ALA A 121 -14.62 -4.65 -10.91
C ALA A 121 -15.71 -3.91 -11.69
N VAL A 122 -15.67 -2.58 -11.68
CA VAL A 122 -16.60 -1.79 -12.51
C VAL A 122 -16.36 -2.05 -13.99
N ALA A 123 -15.11 -2.02 -14.46
CA ALA A 123 -14.81 -2.29 -15.86
C ALA A 123 -15.29 -3.68 -16.32
N ASP A 124 -15.05 -4.71 -15.50
CA ASP A 124 -15.51 -6.09 -15.74
C ASP A 124 -17.05 -6.17 -15.83
N ALA A 125 -17.78 -5.46 -14.95
CA ALA A 125 -19.24 -5.39 -15.00
C ALA A 125 -19.78 -4.71 -16.28
N TYR A 126 -18.97 -3.90 -16.96
CA TYR A 126 -19.27 -3.33 -18.27
C TYR A 126 -18.72 -4.16 -19.44
N GLY A 127 -18.13 -5.34 -19.16
CA GLY A 127 -17.49 -6.19 -20.17
C GLY A 127 -16.18 -5.59 -20.74
N LEU A 128 -15.52 -4.71 -19.99
CA LEU A 128 -14.32 -4.01 -20.42
C LEU A 128 -13.08 -4.45 -19.63
N ARG A 129 -11.94 -4.39 -20.28
CA ARG A 129 -10.62 -4.35 -19.65
C ARG A 129 -9.98 -3.00 -19.93
N LEU A 130 -9.79 -2.21 -18.87
CA LEU A 130 -9.10 -0.94 -18.99
C LEU A 130 -7.58 -1.16 -19.00
N ASP A 131 -6.90 -0.40 -19.84
CA ASP A 131 -5.43 -0.39 -19.86
C ASP A 131 -4.87 0.23 -18.57
N PRO A 132 -3.61 -0.11 -18.20
CA PRO A 132 -3.01 0.35 -16.95
C PRO A 132 -2.92 1.88 -16.82
N ALA A 133 -2.75 2.61 -17.91
CA ALA A 133 -2.66 4.07 -17.87
C ALA A 133 -4.02 4.69 -17.55
N THR A 134 -5.10 4.17 -18.12
CA THR A 134 -6.48 4.56 -17.77
C THR A 134 -6.77 4.27 -16.30
N VAL A 135 -6.40 3.06 -15.80
CA VAL A 135 -6.60 2.70 -14.38
C VAL A 135 -5.82 3.66 -13.48
N ALA A 136 -4.56 3.96 -13.82
CA ALA A 136 -3.74 4.91 -13.07
C ALA A 136 -4.37 6.32 -13.02
N GLY A 137 -4.85 6.83 -14.15
CA GLY A 137 -5.51 8.13 -14.22
C GLY A 137 -6.79 8.19 -13.37
N LEU A 138 -7.60 7.12 -13.36
CA LEU A 138 -8.79 7.03 -12.52
C LEU A 138 -8.42 6.95 -11.03
N ALA A 139 -7.39 6.17 -10.68
CA ALA A 139 -6.91 6.03 -9.32
C ALA A 139 -6.40 7.36 -8.77
N VAL A 140 -5.54 8.07 -9.49
CA VAL A 140 -5.03 9.39 -9.07
C VAL A 140 -6.17 10.41 -8.90
N ARG A 141 -7.16 10.42 -9.78
CA ARG A 141 -8.35 11.29 -9.63
C ARG A 141 -9.17 10.95 -8.40
N ALA A 142 -9.17 9.69 -7.97
CA ALA A 142 -9.92 9.23 -6.80
C ALA A 142 -9.20 9.51 -5.48
N GLU A 143 -7.87 9.36 -5.42
CA GLU A 143 -7.11 9.39 -4.16
C GLU A 143 -5.96 10.41 -4.14
N LEU A 144 -5.78 11.22 -5.20
CA LEU A 144 -4.78 12.29 -5.40
C LEU A 144 -3.34 11.80 -5.59
N ALA A 145 -3.00 10.64 -5.13
CA ALA A 145 -1.75 9.95 -5.38
C ALA A 145 -2.01 8.45 -5.29
N SER A 146 -1.47 7.66 -6.21
CA SER A 146 -1.71 6.22 -6.28
C SER A 146 -0.41 5.46 -6.51
N ASP A 147 -0.32 4.26 -5.93
CA ASP A 147 0.80 3.35 -6.15
C ASP A 147 0.66 2.59 -7.48
N PRO A 148 1.77 2.16 -8.12
CA PRO A 148 1.77 1.54 -9.45
C PRO A 148 1.26 0.09 -9.49
N LEU A 149 0.31 -0.28 -8.63
CA LEU A 149 -0.18 -1.67 -8.46
C LEU A 149 -0.93 -2.20 -9.69
N MET A 150 -1.42 -1.30 -10.56
CA MET A 150 -2.02 -1.68 -11.84
C MET A 150 -1.02 -2.24 -12.85
N LEU A 151 0.29 -2.08 -12.64
CA LEU A 151 1.35 -2.45 -13.58
C LEU A 151 1.88 -3.89 -13.39
N GLY A 152 1.24 -4.70 -12.54
CA GLY A 152 1.55 -6.13 -12.42
C GLY A 152 2.90 -6.45 -11.78
N GLY A 153 3.38 -5.64 -10.84
CA GLY A 153 4.64 -5.87 -10.10
C GLY A 153 5.90 -5.54 -10.90
N ARG A 154 5.77 -4.98 -12.10
CA ARG A 154 6.92 -4.52 -12.89
C ARG A 154 7.64 -3.38 -12.15
N PRO A 155 8.97 -3.43 -11.99
CA PRO A 155 9.71 -2.37 -11.33
C PRO A 155 9.73 -1.11 -12.20
N VAL A 156 9.04 -0.09 -11.76
CA VAL A 156 8.94 1.19 -12.44
C VAL A 156 9.22 2.34 -11.46
N LEU A 157 9.84 3.39 -11.94
CA LEU A 157 9.77 4.69 -11.30
C LEU A 157 8.46 5.34 -11.75
N PHE A 158 7.56 5.58 -10.82
CA PHE A 158 6.20 6.01 -11.09
C PHE A 158 5.91 7.37 -10.46
N ALA A 159 5.41 8.29 -11.27
CA ALA A 159 4.95 9.59 -10.80
C ALA A 159 3.54 9.41 -10.19
N GLN A 160 3.48 9.18 -8.88
CA GLN A 160 2.26 8.77 -8.17
C GLN A 160 1.16 9.84 -8.17
N ARG A 161 1.48 11.11 -8.36
CA ARG A 161 0.51 12.21 -8.44
C ARG A 161 0.02 12.48 -9.86
N GLU A 162 0.80 12.11 -10.86
CA GLU A 162 0.47 12.26 -12.29
C GLU A 162 -0.11 10.97 -12.89
N GLY A 163 0.01 9.84 -12.19
CA GLY A 163 -0.49 8.55 -12.66
C GLY A 163 0.27 8.01 -13.88
N ARG A 164 1.58 8.29 -14.01
CA ARG A 164 2.38 7.89 -15.17
C ARG A 164 3.72 7.27 -14.80
N VAL A 165 4.19 6.39 -15.65
CA VAL A 165 5.53 5.80 -15.55
C VAL A 165 6.56 6.84 -16.01
N LEU A 166 7.56 7.12 -15.16
CA LEU A 166 8.74 7.91 -15.52
C LEU A 166 9.81 7.04 -16.17
N GLU A 167 9.92 5.78 -15.71
CA GLU A 167 10.91 4.85 -16.22
C GLU A 167 10.53 3.40 -15.90
N VAL A 168 10.79 2.50 -16.84
CA VAL A 168 10.79 1.05 -16.62
C VAL A 168 12.21 0.63 -16.27
N LEU A 169 12.44 0.16 -15.03
CA LEU A 169 13.76 -0.14 -14.51
C LEU A 169 14.31 -1.49 -14.96
N GLY A 170 13.44 -2.41 -15.36
CA GLY A 170 13.82 -3.74 -15.83
C GLY A 170 12.69 -4.77 -15.66
N PRO A 171 12.99 -6.05 -15.86
CA PRO A 171 11.98 -7.11 -15.75
C PRO A 171 11.56 -7.40 -14.31
N ALA A 172 12.48 -7.34 -13.35
CA ALA A 172 12.24 -7.60 -11.94
C ALA A 172 13.27 -6.86 -11.07
N LEU A 173 12.91 -6.58 -9.81
CA LEU A 173 13.90 -6.19 -8.79
C LEU A 173 14.75 -7.40 -8.39
N PRO A 174 16.01 -7.20 -7.95
CA PRO A 174 16.77 -8.26 -7.28
C PRO A 174 15.95 -8.87 -6.14
N PRO A 175 15.96 -10.20 -5.99
CA PRO A 175 15.20 -10.85 -4.94
C PRO A 175 15.71 -10.47 -3.55
N LEU A 176 14.80 -10.32 -2.60
CA LEU A 176 15.09 -10.00 -1.20
C LEU A 176 14.29 -10.92 -0.28
N VAL A 177 14.84 -11.25 0.88
CA VAL A 177 14.05 -11.68 2.03
C VAL A 177 13.84 -10.49 2.93
N VAL A 178 12.58 -10.20 3.23
CA VAL A 178 12.13 -9.03 4.00
C VAL A 178 11.61 -9.48 5.34
N VAL A 179 12.18 -8.94 6.41
CA VAL A 179 11.61 -9.03 7.75
C VAL A 179 10.86 -7.74 8.01
N GLY A 180 9.54 -7.77 7.83
CA GLY A 180 8.66 -6.63 8.05
C GLY A 180 8.46 -6.35 9.54
N CYS A 181 8.33 -5.07 9.89
CA CYS A 181 8.02 -4.62 11.24
C CYS A 181 7.15 -3.35 11.20
N ALA A 182 6.45 -3.09 12.32
CA ALA A 182 5.64 -1.88 12.50
C ALA A 182 6.41 -0.84 13.31
N LEU A 183 6.35 0.43 12.86
CA LEU A 183 6.95 1.58 13.52
C LEU A 183 5.88 2.42 14.21
N GLY A 184 6.28 3.25 15.19
CA GLY A 184 5.35 4.13 15.89
C GLY A 184 4.17 3.41 16.53
N GLY A 185 4.35 2.17 16.99
CA GLY A 185 3.27 1.34 17.52
C GLY A 185 2.23 0.90 16.48
N GLY A 186 2.49 1.05 15.19
CA GLY A 186 1.55 0.69 14.11
C GLY A 186 0.40 1.69 13.92
N ALA A 187 0.55 2.93 14.42
CA ALA A 187 -0.45 3.98 14.22
C ALA A 187 -0.57 4.35 12.73
N PRO A 188 -1.79 4.46 12.19
CA PRO A 188 -1.98 4.91 10.81
C PRO A 188 -1.44 6.33 10.61
N VAL A 189 -0.74 6.56 9.50
CA VAL A 189 -0.26 7.88 9.11
C VAL A 189 -1.13 8.44 7.98
N ASP A 190 -1.66 9.65 8.17
CA ASP A 190 -2.31 10.38 7.09
C ASP A 190 -1.24 11.03 6.21
N THR A 191 -0.94 10.39 5.09
CA THR A 191 0.08 10.85 4.12
C THR A 191 -0.26 12.20 3.47
N LEU A 192 -1.52 12.61 3.46
CA LEU A 192 -1.93 13.90 2.90
C LEU A 192 -1.62 15.06 3.87
N SER A 193 -1.51 14.78 5.16
CA SER A 193 -1.15 15.75 6.20
C SER A 193 0.36 15.96 6.35
N LEU A 194 1.18 15.11 5.72
CA LEU A 194 2.64 15.25 5.80
C LEU A 194 3.10 16.55 5.11
N PRO A 195 4.02 17.31 5.72
CA PRO A 195 4.52 18.53 5.13
C PRO A 195 5.18 18.23 3.78
N VAL A 196 4.87 19.08 2.80
CA VAL A 196 5.60 19.04 1.51
C VAL A 196 7.00 19.56 1.80
N ALA A 197 7.99 18.68 1.78
CA ALA A 197 9.38 19.08 1.95
C ALA A 197 9.74 20.09 0.85
N ASP A 198 10.40 21.19 1.22
CA ASP A 198 10.99 22.11 0.24
C ASP A 198 12.21 21.41 -0.37
N VAL A 199 12.00 20.79 -1.52
CA VAL A 199 13.00 20.00 -2.22
C VAL A 199 13.89 20.90 -3.07
N GLY A 200 15.07 21.16 -2.59
CA GLY A 200 16.09 21.94 -3.30
C GLY A 200 16.69 21.22 -4.52
N ARG A 201 17.51 21.93 -5.30
CA ARG A 201 18.26 21.32 -6.42
C ARG A 201 19.23 20.22 -5.98
N SER A 202 19.81 20.35 -4.79
CA SER A 202 20.71 19.36 -4.16
C SER A 202 19.99 18.04 -3.93
N ASP A 203 18.73 18.09 -3.49
CA ASP A 203 17.93 16.92 -3.18
C ASP A 203 17.52 16.17 -4.46
N VAL A 204 17.09 16.90 -5.48
CA VAL A 204 16.82 16.29 -6.80
C VAL A 204 18.05 15.56 -7.33
N ARG A 205 19.25 16.18 -7.27
CA ARG A 205 20.50 15.52 -7.67
C ARG A 205 20.80 14.26 -6.84
N ALA A 206 20.48 14.29 -5.55
CA ALA A 206 20.69 13.13 -4.69
C ALA A 206 19.71 11.99 -5.05
N TYR A 207 18.45 12.29 -5.30
CA TYR A 207 17.47 11.30 -5.77
C TYR A 207 17.83 10.75 -7.16
N GLU A 208 18.30 11.57 -8.09
CA GLU A 208 18.78 11.11 -9.39
C GLU A 208 20.03 10.18 -9.27
N ARG A 209 20.91 10.42 -8.29
CA ARG A 209 21.99 9.46 -7.99
C ARG A 209 21.44 8.13 -7.47
N LEU A 210 20.44 8.15 -6.60
CA LEU A 210 19.79 6.93 -6.11
C LEU A 210 19.08 6.20 -7.25
N ARG A 211 18.40 6.92 -8.16
CA ARG A 211 17.80 6.35 -9.37
C ARG A 211 18.86 5.64 -10.24
N ALA A 212 20.02 6.27 -10.48
CA ALA A 212 21.10 5.65 -11.23
C ALA A 212 21.66 4.40 -10.54
N LEU A 213 21.80 4.43 -9.21
CA LEU A 213 22.24 3.27 -8.42
C LEU A 213 21.20 2.14 -8.48
N LEU A 214 19.91 2.47 -8.44
CA LEU A 214 18.81 1.50 -8.57
C LEU A 214 18.82 0.81 -9.95
N ARG A 215 19.03 1.58 -11.04
CA ARG A 215 19.22 0.98 -12.39
C ARG A 215 20.36 -0.04 -12.39
N ARG A 216 21.49 0.32 -11.75
CA ARG A 216 22.62 -0.60 -11.63
C ARG A 216 22.27 -1.83 -10.80
N ALA A 217 21.56 -1.67 -9.68
CA ALA A 217 21.11 -2.80 -8.86
C ALA A 217 20.26 -3.78 -9.66
N VAL A 218 19.31 -3.27 -10.45
CA VAL A 218 18.45 -4.07 -11.32
C VAL A 218 19.26 -4.74 -12.44
N ALA A 219 20.14 -4.00 -13.12
CA ALA A 219 20.95 -4.53 -14.22
C ALA A 219 21.92 -5.62 -13.78
N THR A 220 22.46 -5.54 -12.55
CA THR A 220 23.42 -6.52 -12.01
C THR A 220 22.80 -7.59 -11.12
N GLY A 221 21.50 -7.51 -10.81
CA GLY A 221 20.84 -8.41 -9.88
C GLY A 221 21.34 -8.27 -8.42
N SER A 222 21.95 -7.12 -8.05
CA SER A 222 22.60 -6.96 -6.74
C SER A 222 21.61 -6.57 -5.64
N ALA A 223 21.38 -7.49 -4.70
CA ALA A 223 20.61 -7.25 -3.48
C ALA A 223 21.28 -6.18 -2.59
N GLU A 224 22.63 -6.15 -2.52
CA GLU A 224 23.35 -5.15 -1.74
C GLU A 224 23.13 -3.73 -2.25
N LEU A 225 23.21 -3.52 -3.57
CA LEU A 225 22.96 -2.20 -4.16
C LEU A 225 21.48 -1.79 -3.94
N LEU A 226 20.54 -2.75 -4.07
CA LEU A 226 19.13 -2.49 -3.81
C LEU A 226 18.89 -2.08 -2.35
N GLY A 227 19.48 -2.80 -1.40
CA GLY A 227 19.40 -2.49 0.02
C GLY A 227 20.04 -1.14 0.38
N ALA A 228 21.17 -0.79 -0.26
CA ALA A 228 21.81 0.51 -0.10
C ALA A 228 20.91 1.65 -0.59
N VAL A 229 20.24 1.49 -1.75
CA VAL A 229 19.27 2.47 -2.27
C VAL A 229 18.11 2.62 -1.30
N ALA A 230 17.50 1.51 -0.85
CA ALA A 230 16.38 1.53 0.08
C ALA A 230 16.74 2.27 1.39
N THR A 231 17.89 1.97 1.98
CA THR A 231 18.36 2.61 3.21
C THR A 231 18.61 4.10 3.01
N ALA A 232 19.23 4.50 1.91
CA ALA A 232 19.49 5.91 1.62
C ALA A 232 18.19 6.69 1.34
N SER A 233 17.24 6.07 0.66
CA SER A 233 15.89 6.63 0.45
C SER A 233 15.14 6.79 1.78
N ALA A 234 15.11 5.73 2.60
CA ALA A 234 14.49 5.76 3.92
C ALA A 234 15.10 6.86 4.82
N ARG A 235 16.44 6.99 4.84
CA ARG A 235 17.10 8.03 5.63
C ARG A 235 16.67 9.44 5.23
N ARG A 236 16.50 9.72 3.94
CA ARG A 236 15.98 11.00 3.48
C ARG A 236 14.53 11.22 3.88
N GLY A 237 13.73 10.17 3.88
CA GLY A 237 12.35 10.24 4.37
C GLY A 237 12.25 10.59 5.85
N GLN A 238 13.30 10.31 6.66
CA GLN A 238 13.30 10.63 8.10
C GLN A 238 13.33 12.12 8.39
N GLU A 239 13.80 12.96 7.47
CA GLU A 239 13.70 14.42 7.60
C GLU A 239 12.25 14.90 7.75
N VAL A 240 11.29 14.12 7.22
CA VAL A 240 9.84 14.39 7.28
C VAL A 240 9.13 13.48 8.28
N LEU A 241 9.46 12.18 8.29
CA LEU A 241 8.76 11.17 9.08
C LEU A 241 9.24 11.11 10.53
N GLY A 242 10.54 11.29 10.76
CA GLY A 242 11.15 11.40 12.10
C GLY A 242 10.96 10.17 12.99
N HIS A 243 10.96 8.95 12.44
CA HIS A 243 10.79 7.74 13.24
C HIS A 243 11.96 7.47 14.17
N PRO A 244 11.77 7.46 15.48
CA PRO A 244 12.87 7.22 16.44
C PRO A 244 13.49 5.83 16.29
N GLU A 245 12.75 4.85 15.75
CA GLU A 245 13.22 3.49 15.54
C GLU A 245 14.19 3.34 14.35
N PHE A 246 14.34 4.36 13.48
CA PHE A 246 15.12 4.24 12.25
C PHE A 246 16.60 3.91 12.51
N ASP A 247 17.24 4.60 13.46
CA ASP A 247 18.64 4.35 13.80
C ASP A 247 18.82 2.96 14.43
N THR A 248 17.88 2.52 15.25
CA THR A 248 17.85 1.16 15.79
C THR A 248 17.75 0.12 14.68
N LEU A 249 16.85 0.32 13.70
CA LEU A 249 16.70 -0.59 12.57
C LEU A 249 17.97 -0.66 11.71
N THR A 250 18.61 0.48 11.43
CA THR A 250 19.85 0.51 10.65
C THR A 250 21.00 -0.17 11.37
N ALA A 251 21.16 0.05 12.67
CA ALA A 251 22.14 -0.64 13.50
C ALA A 251 21.87 -2.16 13.58
N LEU A 252 20.61 -2.56 13.69
CA LEU A 252 20.17 -3.94 13.69
C LEU A 252 20.45 -4.63 12.35
N ALA A 253 20.14 -3.96 11.24
CA ALA A 253 20.43 -4.44 9.90
C ALA A 253 21.95 -4.74 9.74
N HIS A 254 22.80 -3.82 10.15
CA HIS A 254 24.24 -4.01 10.12
C HIS A 254 24.70 -5.22 10.97
N ARG A 255 24.25 -5.32 12.23
CA ARG A 255 24.63 -6.41 13.14
C ARG A 255 24.17 -7.79 12.67
N THR A 256 23.06 -7.86 11.96
CA THR A 256 22.49 -9.15 11.47
C THR A 256 22.98 -9.49 10.06
N GLY A 257 23.77 -8.63 9.43
CA GLY A 257 24.26 -8.81 8.07
C GLY A 257 23.16 -8.70 7.03
N ALA A 258 22.16 -7.85 7.29
CA ALA A 258 21.18 -7.44 6.31
C ALA A 258 21.81 -6.49 5.28
N VAL A 259 21.25 -6.42 4.09
CA VAL A 259 21.72 -5.54 3.00
C VAL A 259 21.16 -4.12 3.10
N GLY A 260 20.13 -3.89 3.91
CA GLY A 260 19.56 -2.57 4.12
C GLY A 260 18.23 -2.57 4.87
N VAL A 261 17.64 -1.38 4.93
CA VAL A 261 16.35 -1.10 5.57
C VAL A 261 15.47 -0.34 4.57
N GLN A 262 14.19 -0.67 4.52
CA GLN A 262 13.17 0.04 3.78
C GLN A 262 12.13 0.58 4.77
N ILE A 263 11.56 1.76 4.51
CA ILE A 263 10.42 2.31 5.26
C ILE A 263 9.36 2.77 4.28
N ALA A 264 8.10 2.46 4.59
CA ALA A 264 6.99 2.97 3.82
C ALA A 264 6.87 4.50 3.95
N HIS A 265 6.52 5.19 2.88
CA HIS A 265 6.33 6.65 2.91
C HIS A 265 5.19 7.08 3.83
N SER A 266 4.16 6.25 3.95
CA SER A 266 3.10 6.43 4.95
C SER A 266 3.54 6.09 6.38
N GLY A 267 4.77 5.63 6.54
CA GLY A 267 5.54 5.67 7.77
C GLY A 267 5.30 4.58 8.80
N ALA A 268 4.25 3.77 8.70
CA ALA A 268 3.95 2.80 9.75
C ALA A 268 4.61 1.42 9.56
N VAL A 269 5.17 1.12 8.38
CA VAL A 269 5.79 -0.18 8.07
C VAL A 269 7.23 0.01 7.61
N ALA A 270 8.12 -0.82 8.14
CA ALA A 270 9.49 -0.94 7.71
C ALA A 270 9.86 -2.39 7.42
N GLY A 271 10.94 -2.59 6.68
CA GLY A 271 11.49 -3.91 6.37
C GLY A 271 13.02 -3.92 6.52
N VAL A 272 13.52 -4.94 7.20
CA VAL A 272 14.95 -5.28 7.19
C VAL A 272 15.19 -6.25 6.05
N LEU A 273 16.10 -5.89 5.14
CA LEU A 273 16.28 -6.51 3.84
C LEU A 273 17.50 -7.45 3.85
N PHE A 274 17.32 -8.69 3.41
CA PHE A 274 18.39 -9.67 3.31
C PHE A 274 18.54 -10.18 1.88
N ASP A 275 19.78 -10.46 1.49
CA ASP A 275 20.06 -11.20 0.28
C ASP A 275 19.65 -12.68 0.50
N PRO A 276 18.78 -13.26 -0.34
CA PRO A 276 18.39 -14.66 -0.23
C PRO A 276 19.55 -15.63 -0.42
N ALA A 277 20.63 -15.22 -1.10
CA ALA A 277 21.84 -16.01 -1.31
C ALA A 277 22.84 -15.90 -0.14
N ALA A 278 22.58 -15.05 0.86
CA ALA A 278 23.53 -14.81 1.95
C ALA A 278 23.77 -16.08 2.79
N PRO A 279 25.04 -16.39 3.11
CA PRO A 279 25.38 -17.53 3.97
C PRO A 279 24.69 -17.43 5.34
N GLY A 280 24.08 -18.51 5.79
CA GLY A 280 23.43 -18.57 7.10
C GLY A 280 22.18 -17.69 7.22
N LEU A 281 21.49 -17.36 6.13
CA LEU A 281 20.31 -16.52 6.06
C LEU A 281 19.27 -16.81 7.16
N ARG A 282 18.91 -18.09 7.37
CA ARG A 282 17.95 -18.47 8.43
C ARG A 282 18.39 -18.05 9.83
N ARG A 283 19.70 -18.11 10.13
CA ARG A 283 20.25 -17.66 11.41
C ARG A 283 20.19 -16.14 11.52
N ARG A 284 20.53 -15.41 10.43
CA ARG A 284 20.48 -13.95 10.37
C ARG A 284 19.06 -13.44 10.58
N VAL A 285 18.07 -14.01 9.87
CA VAL A 285 16.64 -13.67 10.00
C VAL A 285 16.14 -13.93 11.43
N ARG A 286 16.44 -15.09 12.02
CA ARG A 286 16.09 -15.37 13.43
C ARG A 286 16.77 -14.39 14.40
N GLY A 287 18.03 -14.02 14.13
CA GLY A 287 18.74 -13.00 14.92
C GLY A 287 18.06 -11.63 14.83
N CYS A 288 17.62 -11.25 13.63
CA CYS A 288 16.87 -10.02 13.38
C CYS A 288 15.54 -10.01 14.17
N LEU A 289 14.74 -11.06 14.07
CA LEU A 289 13.46 -11.18 14.78
C LEU A 289 13.62 -11.03 16.29
N ARG A 290 14.62 -11.74 16.89
CA ARG A 290 14.91 -11.59 18.34
C ARG A 290 15.38 -10.19 18.71
N ALA A 291 16.14 -9.54 17.83
CA ALA A 291 16.62 -8.20 18.09
C ALA A 291 15.49 -7.15 17.97
N LEU A 292 14.57 -7.31 17.03
CA LEU A 292 13.36 -6.49 16.95
C LEU A 292 12.52 -6.61 18.24
N ASP A 293 12.27 -7.83 18.68
CA ASP A 293 11.53 -8.13 19.91
C ASP A 293 12.20 -7.49 21.14
N ALA A 294 13.53 -7.64 21.28
CA ALA A 294 14.30 -7.04 22.37
C ALA A 294 14.26 -5.50 22.40
N HIS A 295 13.96 -4.85 21.27
CA HIS A 295 13.79 -3.40 21.18
C HIS A 295 12.32 -2.96 21.18
N GLY A 296 11.39 -3.88 21.41
CA GLY A 296 9.95 -3.59 21.42
C GLY A 296 9.39 -3.20 20.04
N ILE A 297 10.06 -3.55 18.95
CA ILE A 297 9.61 -3.29 17.58
C ILE A 297 8.84 -4.51 17.07
N PRO A 298 7.52 -4.45 16.89
CA PRO A 298 6.72 -5.60 16.49
C PRO A 298 7.08 -6.07 15.09
N ALA A 299 7.53 -7.32 14.95
CA ALA A 299 7.68 -7.95 13.65
C ALA A 299 6.28 -8.28 13.07
N THR A 300 6.07 -8.00 11.79
CA THR A 300 4.80 -8.23 11.11
C THR A 300 4.82 -9.51 10.27
N ARG A 301 5.58 -9.52 9.20
CA ARG A 301 5.65 -10.64 8.26
C ARG A 301 7.09 -10.83 7.75
N THR A 302 7.49 -12.08 7.52
CA THR A 302 8.71 -12.38 6.74
C THR A 302 8.30 -13.00 5.41
N PHE A 303 8.80 -12.44 4.32
CA PHE A 303 8.48 -12.89 2.97
C PHE A 303 9.67 -12.73 2.02
N THR A 304 9.60 -13.37 0.86
CA THR A 304 10.60 -13.22 -0.21
C THR A 304 9.97 -12.46 -1.37
N THR A 305 10.67 -11.49 -1.93
CA THR A 305 10.28 -10.84 -3.19
C THR A 305 10.77 -11.68 -4.37
N GLY A 306 10.02 -11.70 -5.48
CA GLY A 306 10.40 -12.45 -6.70
C GLY A 306 9.18 -13.02 -7.41
N THR A 307 9.40 -13.59 -8.60
CA THR A 307 8.36 -14.08 -9.52
C THR A 307 7.74 -15.43 -9.14
N THR A 308 8.21 -16.09 -8.08
CA THR A 308 7.63 -17.35 -7.60
C THR A 308 6.79 -17.07 -6.36
N PRO A 309 5.58 -17.63 -6.22
CA PRO A 309 4.80 -17.51 -4.99
C PRO A 309 5.63 -17.99 -3.82
N ALA A 310 5.96 -17.11 -2.91
CA ALA A 310 6.85 -17.37 -1.80
C ALA A 310 6.22 -18.36 -0.83
N LYS A 311 6.98 -19.40 -0.45
CA LYS A 311 6.67 -20.18 0.75
C LYS A 311 6.77 -19.24 1.95
N GLU A 312 5.63 -18.92 2.56
CA GLU A 312 5.61 -18.23 3.86
C GLU A 312 6.41 -19.05 4.88
N ILE A 313 7.30 -18.36 5.59
CA ILE A 313 7.94 -18.97 6.78
C ILE A 313 6.96 -18.68 7.92
N PRO A 314 6.31 -19.70 8.51
CA PRO A 314 5.35 -19.46 9.58
C PRO A 314 6.04 -18.79 10.76
N HIS A 315 5.52 -17.65 11.19
CA HIS A 315 5.81 -17.13 12.51
C HIS A 315 5.04 -17.99 13.52
N GLY A 316 5.64 -18.25 14.70
CA GLY A 316 4.88 -18.79 15.82
C GLY A 316 3.66 -17.90 16.11
N PRO A 317 2.64 -18.43 16.83
CA PRO A 317 1.40 -17.71 17.06
C PRO A 317 1.71 -16.32 17.62
N ALA A 318 1.07 -15.31 17.02
CA ALA A 318 1.13 -13.95 17.51
C ALA A 318 0.72 -13.97 19.00
N PRO A 319 1.38 -13.19 19.88
CA PRO A 319 0.93 -13.06 21.25
C PRO A 319 -0.50 -12.56 21.21
N HIS A 320 -1.41 -13.37 21.73
CA HIS A 320 -2.80 -12.97 21.90
C HIS A 320 -2.82 -11.69 22.74
N GLY A 321 -3.32 -10.60 22.15
CA GLY A 321 -3.62 -9.39 22.89
C GLY A 321 -4.51 -9.74 24.10
N PRO A 322 -4.46 -8.94 25.19
CA PRO A 322 -5.15 -9.26 26.42
C PRO A 322 -6.64 -9.47 26.14
N ALA A 323 -7.11 -10.69 26.43
CA ALA A 323 -8.52 -11.03 26.36
C ALA A 323 -9.28 -10.05 27.27
N HIS A 324 -10.17 -9.26 26.69
CA HIS A 324 -11.17 -8.52 27.44
C HIS A 324 -11.96 -9.54 28.28
N ARG A 325 -11.61 -9.66 29.55
CA ARG A 325 -12.45 -10.37 30.52
C ARG A 325 -13.77 -9.61 30.62
N GLY A 326 -14.81 -10.26 30.11
CA GLY A 326 -16.17 -9.83 30.36
C GLY A 326 -16.38 -9.75 31.87
N VAL A 327 -16.71 -8.56 32.35
CA VAL A 327 -17.17 -8.36 33.74
C VAL A 327 -18.62 -8.77 33.75
N ASP A 328 -18.91 -9.94 34.33
CA ASP A 328 -20.25 -10.37 34.72
C ASP A 328 -20.82 -9.32 35.68
N ARG A 329 -21.90 -8.68 35.26
CA ARG A 329 -22.75 -7.89 36.14
C ARG A 329 -23.86 -8.78 36.73
N PRO A 330 -24.01 -8.85 38.06
CA PRO A 330 -25.17 -9.47 38.64
C PRO A 330 -26.40 -8.56 38.48
N ALA A 331 -27.50 -9.18 38.18
CA ALA A 331 -28.83 -8.56 38.13
C ALA A 331 -29.35 -8.21 39.53
N GLY A 332 -30.03 -7.08 39.64
CA GLY A 332 -30.82 -6.71 40.84
C GLY A 332 -31.52 -5.37 40.63
N PRO A 333 -32.64 -5.07 41.34
CA PRO A 333 -33.91 -4.83 40.70
C PRO A 333 -34.38 -3.37 40.60
N ASP A 334 -35.44 -3.19 39.83
CA ASP A 334 -36.29 -2.01 39.62
C ASP A 334 -36.45 -1.03 40.78
N THR A 335 -36.40 0.25 40.44
CA THR A 335 -37.44 1.25 40.82
C THR A 335 -37.22 2.60 40.07
N PRO A 336 -38.29 3.32 39.71
CA PRO A 336 -38.22 4.51 38.89
C PRO A 336 -38.15 5.79 39.72
N ARG A 337 -37.38 6.79 39.28
CA ARG A 337 -37.55 8.19 39.74
C ARG A 337 -37.49 9.21 38.60
N ARG A 338 -38.45 10.07 38.63
CA ARG A 338 -38.84 11.20 37.79
C ARG A 338 -37.81 12.34 37.76
N PRO A 339 -37.94 13.25 36.80
CA PRO A 339 -36.91 14.20 36.40
C PRO A 339 -36.89 15.50 37.21
N ALA A 340 -35.72 16.11 37.34
CA ALA A 340 -35.57 17.47 37.83
C ALA A 340 -34.99 18.39 36.76
N ARG A 341 -35.56 19.58 36.72
CA ARG A 341 -35.42 20.68 35.75
C ARG A 341 -34.03 21.33 35.79
N LEU A 342 -33.66 21.87 34.61
CA LEU A 342 -32.62 22.88 34.41
C LEU A 342 -32.87 24.15 35.25
N PRO A 343 -31.84 24.94 35.53
CA PRO A 343 -31.93 26.35 35.21
C PRO A 343 -30.86 26.83 34.21
N ALA A 344 -31.28 27.86 33.49
CA ALA A 344 -30.52 28.67 32.56
C ALA A 344 -29.47 29.54 33.26
N LEU A 345 -28.33 29.72 32.61
CA LEU A 345 -27.73 31.00 32.23
C LEU A 345 -26.61 30.72 31.25
#